data_42579b089008fc15b934ece4822cd6a2
#
_entry.id   42579b089008fc15b934ece4822cd6a2
#
_cell.length_a   1.000
_cell.length_b   1.000
_cell.length_c   1.000
_cell.angle_alpha   90.00
_cell.angle_beta   90.00
_cell.angle_gamma   90.00
#
_symmetry.space_group_name_H-M   'P 1'
#
loop_
_entity.id
_entity.type
_entity.pdbx_description
1 polymer ?
#
loop_
_entity_poly.entity_id
_entity_poly.type
_entity_poly.pdbx_seq_one_letter_code
_entity_poly.pdbx_strand_id
1 'polypeptide(L)'
;MLTAEQIEATLSDNDILDIVLDAEQEVIEGVQDCIDGHVLPLIIKGPPGVGKSQLVEEMTIAAGIISTDYIGSSWSAPDKDSGLPAYPYHCDNLVTVKGALMRGADYSVWALAADLYANKDGGVICLDDNDAILRDKTAGALLMKATEQRAVKPISYIKANSTHELQMYGVESTFNVNTSIIILTNLDMEEDIRIANQKQKDGTPKKEHISRWEAFISRGKYIDLQMNSPRSIRVYCEHKIESVKMLTQSAYLERTCGRSLTKKENAEALKWIRQNQSRLSNALDLRTYNKLASIMIRRANWQKSAEVSLLS
;
A
#
# COMPACT_ATOMS: atom_id res chain seq x y z
N MET A 1 7.90 30.36 -6.80
CA MET A 1 8.32 28.96 -7.05
C MET A 1 7.36 28.35 -8.05
N LEU A 2 7.88 27.62 -9.02
CA LEU A 2 7.05 26.83 -9.94
C LEU A 2 6.38 25.68 -9.15
N THR A 3 5.15 25.32 -9.52
CA THR A 3 4.48 24.14 -8.99
C THR A 3 5.12 22.87 -9.57
N ALA A 4 4.91 21.70 -8.92
CA ALA A 4 5.38 20.42 -9.44
C ALA A 4 4.89 20.16 -10.88
N GLU A 5 3.63 20.48 -11.19
CA GLU A 5 3.07 20.39 -12.56
C GLU A 5 3.77 21.32 -13.56
N GLN A 6 4.14 22.54 -13.13
CA GLN A 6 4.87 23.47 -13.99
C GLN A 6 6.30 22.99 -14.28
N ILE A 7 6.94 22.37 -13.30
CA ILE A 7 8.27 21.76 -13.48
C ILE A 7 8.15 20.56 -14.43
N GLU A 8 7.19 19.66 -14.18
CA GLU A 8 6.97 18.48 -15.01
C GLU A 8 6.65 18.83 -16.47
N ALA A 9 5.95 19.94 -16.72
CA ALA A 9 5.66 20.41 -18.07
C ALA A 9 6.93 20.74 -18.90
N THR A 10 8.07 20.96 -18.25
CA THR A 10 9.36 21.23 -18.91
C THR A 10 10.19 19.99 -19.20
N LEU A 11 9.83 18.84 -18.59
CA LEU A 11 10.57 17.59 -18.70
C LEU A 11 10.11 16.76 -19.90
N SER A 12 11.01 15.94 -20.45
CA SER A 12 10.64 14.89 -21.40
C SER A 12 9.98 13.71 -20.67
N ASP A 13 9.31 12.80 -21.41
CA ASP A 13 8.75 11.58 -20.82
C ASP A 13 9.85 10.67 -20.22
N ASN A 14 11.06 10.68 -20.79
CA ASN A 14 12.20 9.95 -20.24
C ASN A 14 12.70 10.56 -18.93
N ASP A 15 12.83 11.89 -18.85
CA ASP A 15 13.22 12.54 -17.58
C ASP A 15 12.21 12.26 -16.46
N ILE A 16 10.92 12.28 -16.79
CA ILE A 16 9.85 11.93 -15.86
C ILE A 16 9.97 10.47 -15.42
N LEU A 17 10.22 9.56 -16.37
CA LEU A 17 10.39 8.15 -16.08
C LEU A 17 11.57 7.90 -15.14
N ASP A 18 12.71 8.53 -15.41
CA ASP A 18 13.91 8.40 -14.58
C ASP A 18 13.63 8.83 -13.13
N ILE A 19 12.97 9.99 -12.94
CA ILE A 19 12.59 10.48 -11.60
C ILE A 19 11.70 9.45 -10.86
N VAL A 20 10.73 8.87 -11.55
CA VAL A 20 9.80 7.90 -10.94
C VAL A 20 10.50 6.57 -10.66
N LEU A 21 11.39 6.12 -11.53
CA LEU A 21 12.17 4.89 -11.33
C LEU A 21 13.18 5.04 -10.19
N ASP A 22 13.79 6.19 -10.03
CA ASP A 22 14.66 6.48 -8.88
C ASP A 22 13.87 6.40 -7.57
N ALA A 23 12.66 6.99 -7.54
CA ALA A 23 11.78 6.89 -6.37
C ALA A 23 11.31 5.42 -6.13
N GLU A 24 11.02 4.66 -7.17
CA GLU A 24 10.70 3.22 -7.05
C GLU A 24 11.88 2.43 -6.50
N GLN A 25 13.11 2.72 -6.95
CA GLN A 25 14.31 2.08 -6.42
C GLN A 25 14.48 2.37 -4.93
N GLU A 26 14.22 3.58 -4.47
CA GLU A 26 14.21 3.91 -3.04
C GLU A 26 13.16 3.13 -2.26
N VAL A 27 11.99 2.86 -2.87
CA VAL A 27 10.96 1.99 -2.26
C VAL A 27 11.49 0.56 -2.13
N ILE A 28 12.11 0.01 -3.16
CA ILE A 28 12.69 -1.34 -3.14
C ILE A 28 13.71 -1.45 -2.00
N GLU A 29 14.62 -0.51 -1.90
CA GLU A 29 15.63 -0.47 -0.84
C GLU A 29 14.97 -0.35 0.56
N GLY A 30 14.00 0.54 0.72
CA GLY A 30 13.30 0.71 1.98
C GLY A 30 12.49 -0.53 2.40
N VAL A 31 11.87 -1.23 1.45
CA VAL A 31 11.17 -2.50 1.72
C VAL A 31 12.18 -3.59 2.11
N GLN A 32 13.34 -3.66 1.42
CA GLN A 32 14.39 -4.60 1.77
C GLN A 32 14.93 -4.33 3.19
N ASP A 33 15.18 -3.07 3.53
CA ASP A 33 15.55 -2.68 4.90
C ASP A 33 14.51 -3.17 5.91
N CYS A 34 13.21 -3.07 5.61
CA CYS A 34 12.12 -3.58 6.46
C CYS A 34 12.18 -5.10 6.62
N ILE A 35 12.45 -5.82 5.56
CA ILE A 35 12.59 -7.27 5.54
C ILE A 35 13.79 -7.71 6.38
N ASP A 36 14.89 -6.99 6.29
CA ASP A 36 16.14 -7.27 7.02
C ASP A 36 16.05 -6.85 8.50
N GLY A 37 14.96 -6.22 8.91
CA GLY A 37 14.70 -5.81 10.30
C GLY A 37 15.51 -4.60 10.74
N HIS A 38 16.07 -3.83 9.80
CA HIS A 38 16.84 -2.61 10.10
C HIS A 38 15.99 -1.40 10.44
N VAL A 39 14.66 -1.52 10.62
CA VAL A 39 13.77 -0.48 10.29
C VAL A 39 12.96 0.17 11.33
N LEU A 40 12.78 1.26 10.97
CA LEU A 40 11.95 2.43 11.14
C LEU A 40 10.70 2.34 10.26
N PRO A 41 9.61 3.06 10.55
CA PRO A 41 8.44 3.05 9.68
C PRO A 41 8.83 3.48 8.26
N LEU A 42 8.42 2.70 7.27
CA LEU A 42 8.51 3.05 5.88
C LEU A 42 7.14 3.55 5.40
N ILE A 43 7.07 4.76 4.92
CA ILE A 43 5.84 5.36 4.38
C ILE A 43 6.03 5.56 2.90
N ILE A 44 5.17 4.95 2.08
CA ILE A 44 5.19 5.03 0.63
C ILE A 44 3.93 5.75 0.16
N LYS A 45 4.10 6.97 -0.32
CA LYS A 45 3.05 7.77 -0.94
C LYS A 45 3.05 7.57 -2.44
N GLY A 46 1.87 7.47 -3.03
CA GLY A 46 1.70 7.48 -4.49
C GLY A 46 0.25 7.25 -4.87
N PRO A 47 -0.14 7.54 -6.12
CA PRO A 47 -1.51 7.40 -6.57
C PRO A 47 -2.01 5.94 -6.48
N PRO A 48 -3.34 5.73 -6.42
CA PRO A 48 -3.90 4.39 -6.41
C PRO A 48 -3.61 3.66 -7.73
N GLY A 49 -3.52 2.32 -7.68
CA GLY A 49 -3.44 1.47 -8.87
C GLY A 49 -2.11 1.47 -9.62
N VAL A 50 -1.04 2.07 -9.08
CA VAL A 50 0.31 2.06 -9.70
C VAL A 50 1.17 0.85 -9.30
N GLY A 51 0.66 -0.04 -8.45
CA GLY A 51 1.35 -1.29 -8.09
C GLY A 51 2.12 -1.26 -6.77
N LYS A 52 1.93 -0.26 -5.90
CA LYS A 52 2.59 -0.19 -4.57
C LYS A 52 2.46 -1.48 -3.77
N SER A 53 1.22 -1.92 -3.58
CA SER A 53 0.91 -3.14 -2.80
C SER A 53 1.52 -4.38 -3.43
N GLN A 54 1.45 -4.49 -4.77
CA GLN A 54 2.03 -5.61 -5.50
C GLN A 54 3.55 -5.67 -5.33
N LEU A 55 4.24 -4.54 -5.39
CA LEU A 55 5.70 -4.48 -5.21
C LEU A 55 6.11 -4.98 -3.82
N VAL A 56 5.44 -4.50 -2.76
CA VAL A 56 5.73 -4.95 -1.39
C VAL A 56 5.43 -6.43 -1.22
N GLU A 57 4.31 -6.91 -1.77
CA GLU A 57 3.91 -8.31 -1.73
C GLU A 57 4.93 -9.22 -2.45
N GLU A 58 5.33 -8.87 -3.67
CA GLU A 58 6.32 -9.62 -4.44
C GLU A 58 7.67 -9.72 -3.72
N MET A 59 8.13 -8.62 -3.13
CA MET A 59 9.40 -8.60 -2.38
C MET A 59 9.34 -9.46 -1.11
N THR A 60 8.25 -9.36 -0.36
CA THR A 60 8.06 -10.14 0.87
C THR A 60 7.89 -11.64 0.59
N ILE A 61 7.20 -12.02 -0.49
CA ILE A 61 7.12 -13.41 -0.97
C ILE A 61 8.51 -13.91 -1.39
N ALA A 62 9.25 -13.13 -2.16
CA ALA A 62 10.61 -13.51 -2.62
C ALA A 62 11.56 -13.70 -1.44
N ALA A 63 11.40 -12.95 -0.35
CA ALA A 63 12.15 -13.11 0.89
C ALA A 63 11.66 -14.28 1.77
N GLY A 64 10.61 -15.01 1.36
CA GLY A 64 10.03 -16.11 2.14
C GLY A 64 9.32 -15.67 3.42
N ILE A 65 8.92 -14.40 3.50
CA ILE A 65 8.34 -13.80 4.72
C ILE A 65 6.81 -13.89 4.73
N ILE A 66 6.16 -13.89 3.57
CA ILE A 66 4.73 -14.15 3.45
C ILE A 66 4.51 -15.62 3.13
N SER A 67 3.70 -16.31 3.95
CA SER A 67 3.03 -17.51 3.49
C SER A 67 1.93 -17.07 2.51
N THR A 68 1.95 -17.63 1.29
CA THR A 68 0.90 -17.42 0.29
C THR A 68 -0.49 -17.83 0.80
N ASP A 69 -0.56 -18.67 1.83
CA ASP A 69 -1.79 -19.11 2.48
C ASP A 69 -2.47 -17.99 3.31
N TYR A 70 -1.77 -16.87 3.52
CA TYR A 70 -2.27 -15.71 4.27
C TYR A 70 -2.85 -14.60 3.38
N ILE A 71 -2.58 -14.63 2.09
CA ILE A 71 -3.12 -13.66 1.14
C ILE A 71 -4.63 -13.89 1.03
N GLY A 72 -5.40 -13.03 1.72
CA GLY A 72 -6.87 -13.03 1.64
C GLY A 72 -7.60 -13.81 2.74
N SER A 73 -6.95 -14.24 3.81
CA SER A 73 -7.67 -14.66 5.00
C SER A 73 -8.30 -13.44 5.68
N SER A 74 -9.51 -13.07 5.23
CA SER A 74 -10.41 -12.29 6.07
C SER A 74 -10.52 -12.96 7.44
N TRP A 75 -10.66 -12.21 8.51
CA TRP A 75 -11.08 -12.71 9.80
C TRP A 75 -12.30 -13.62 9.61
N SER A 76 -12.08 -14.92 9.62
CA SER A 76 -13.21 -15.85 9.63
C SER A 76 -13.82 -15.83 11.03
N ALA A 77 -15.13 -15.93 11.10
CA ALA A 77 -15.83 -16.09 12.36
C ALA A 77 -15.20 -17.22 13.18
N PRO A 78 -15.21 -17.13 14.51
CA PRO A 78 -14.72 -18.21 15.37
C PRO A 78 -15.28 -19.55 14.91
N ASP A 79 -14.43 -20.57 14.87
CA ASP A 79 -14.89 -21.93 14.62
C ASP A 79 -15.95 -22.28 15.66
N LYS A 80 -17.16 -22.61 15.20
CA LYS A 80 -18.32 -22.83 16.06
C LYS A 80 -18.14 -24.03 16.99
N ASP A 81 -17.26 -24.97 16.65
CA ASP A 81 -17.06 -26.20 17.40
C ASP A 81 -15.98 -26.04 18.47
N SER A 82 -14.98 -25.22 18.26
CA SER A 82 -13.90 -24.97 19.22
C SER A 82 -14.10 -23.70 20.05
N GLY A 83 -14.97 -22.80 19.62
CA GLY A 83 -15.14 -21.48 20.23
C GLY A 83 -13.92 -20.55 20.05
N LEU A 84 -12.89 -21.03 19.34
CA LEU A 84 -11.64 -20.32 19.10
C LEU A 84 -11.66 -19.72 17.69
N PRO A 85 -11.09 -18.53 17.50
CA PRO A 85 -11.02 -17.93 16.17
C PRO A 85 -10.16 -18.79 15.25
N ALA A 86 -10.63 -18.95 14.03
CA ALA A 86 -9.87 -19.59 12.94
C ALA A 86 -8.63 -18.78 12.51
N TYR A 87 -8.30 -17.72 13.23
CA TYR A 87 -7.17 -16.86 12.93
C TYR A 87 -5.88 -17.35 13.59
N PRO A 88 -4.74 -17.01 13.02
CA PRO A 88 -3.41 -17.57 13.26
C PRO A 88 -2.90 -17.65 14.72
N TYR A 89 -3.61 -17.10 15.66
CA TYR A 89 -3.20 -17.13 17.06
C TYR A 89 -3.14 -18.55 17.70
N HIS A 90 -3.68 -19.56 17.01
CA HIS A 90 -3.65 -20.96 17.48
C HIS A 90 -2.86 -21.91 16.58
N CYS A 91 -2.21 -21.41 15.56
CA CYS A 91 -1.28 -22.25 14.80
C CYS A 91 0.08 -22.21 15.49
N ASP A 92 0.46 -23.26 16.20
CA ASP A 92 1.78 -23.42 16.82
C ASP A 92 2.95 -23.15 15.85
N ASN A 93 2.70 -23.23 14.56
CA ASN A 93 3.65 -22.97 13.48
C ASN A 93 3.81 -21.48 13.09
N LEU A 94 2.95 -20.58 13.62
CA LEU A 94 2.96 -19.15 13.27
C LEU A 94 3.90 -18.32 14.11
N VAL A 95 4.24 -18.79 15.28
CA VAL A 95 5.20 -18.13 16.19
C VAL A 95 6.63 -18.13 15.59
N THR A 96 6.85 -18.96 14.57
CA THR A 96 8.19 -19.11 13.95
C THR A 96 8.33 -18.49 12.56
N VAL A 97 7.22 -18.06 11.94
CA VAL A 97 7.29 -17.42 10.60
C VAL A 97 7.34 -15.91 10.81
N LYS A 98 8.47 -15.29 10.50
CA LYS A 98 8.54 -13.84 10.31
C LYS A 98 7.51 -13.49 9.25
N GLY A 99 6.34 -13.01 9.67
CA GLY A 99 5.20 -12.76 8.79
C GLY A 99 5.27 -11.38 8.17
N ALA A 100 4.86 -11.26 6.93
CA ALA A 100 4.42 -9.98 6.40
C ALA A 100 2.90 -10.04 6.25
N LEU A 101 2.23 -9.08 6.84
CA LEU A 101 0.77 -8.99 6.83
C LEU A 101 0.36 -7.79 6.00
N MET A 102 -0.41 -8.03 4.92
CA MET A 102 -1.05 -6.96 4.16
C MET A 102 -2.44 -6.69 4.75
N ARG A 103 -2.69 -5.47 5.21
CA ARG A 103 -3.95 -5.06 5.83
C ARG A 103 -4.59 -3.91 5.08
N GLY A 104 -5.76 -4.14 4.51
CA GLY A 104 -6.56 -3.16 3.77
C GLY A 104 -7.54 -2.36 4.64
N ALA A 105 -8.49 -1.69 4.01
CA ALA A 105 -9.30 -0.58 4.53
C ALA A 105 -10.08 -0.83 5.84
N ASP A 106 -10.60 -2.02 6.08
CA ASP A 106 -11.43 -2.33 7.27
C ASP A 106 -10.60 -2.88 8.45
N TYR A 107 -9.56 -2.16 8.80
CA TYR A 107 -8.63 -2.58 9.84
C TYR A 107 -8.88 -1.87 11.16
N SER A 108 -9.21 -2.61 12.20
CA SER A 108 -9.52 -2.05 13.51
C SER A 108 -8.29 -1.87 14.40
N VAL A 109 -8.41 -1.01 15.41
CA VAL A 109 -7.35 -0.84 16.43
C VAL A 109 -7.07 -2.13 17.18
N TRP A 110 -8.10 -2.93 17.40
CA TRP A 110 -8.01 -4.24 18.03
C TRP A 110 -7.18 -5.20 17.16
N ALA A 111 -7.46 -5.25 15.86
CA ALA A 111 -6.69 -6.05 14.91
C ALA A 111 -5.22 -5.60 14.84
N LEU A 112 -4.96 -4.28 14.85
CA LEU A 112 -3.61 -3.76 14.91
C LEU A 112 -2.85 -4.23 16.16
N ALA A 113 -3.49 -4.18 17.34
CA ALA A 113 -2.86 -4.65 18.58
C ALA A 113 -2.55 -6.15 18.52
N ALA A 114 -3.46 -6.95 17.97
CA ALA A 114 -3.29 -8.38 17.77
C ALA A 114 -2.16 -8.71 16.78
N ASP A 115 -2.12 -8.01 15.64
CA ASP A 115 -1.07 -8.21 14.63
C ASP A 115 0.31 -7.78 15.13
N LEU A 116 0.38 -6.70 15.90
CA LEU A 116 1.63 -6.29 16.58
C LEU A 116 2.11 -7.34 17.57
N TYR A 117 1.19 -7.97 18.31
CA TYR A 117 1.54 -9.07 19.23
C TYR A 117 2.01 -10.30 18.48
N ALA A 118 1.29 -10.71 17.43
CA ALA A 118 1.62 -11.89 16.62
C ALA A 118 3.00 -11.77 15.96
N ASN A 119 3.41 -10.54 15.59
CA ASN A 119 4.70 -10.25 14.95
C ASN A 119 5.72 -9.61 15.90
N LYS A 120 5.52 -9.69 17.22
CA LYS A 120 6.34 -8.99 18.22
C LYS A 120 7.83 -9.31 18.16
N ASP A 121 8.17 -10.52 17.73
CA ASP A 121 9.55 -11.03 17.69
C ASP A 121 10.24 -10.82 16.33
N GLY A 122 9.64 -10.04 15.45
CA GLY A 122 10.12 -9.72 14.11
C GLY A 122 9.03 -9.89 13.05
N GLY A 123 9.29 -9.43 11.83
CA GLY A 123 8.36 -9.49 10.71
C GLY A 123 8.01 -8.11 10.17
N VAL A 124 7.12 -8.09 9.21
CA VAL A 124 6.68 -6.86 8.52
C VAL A 124 5.16 -6.77 8.56
N ILE A 125 4.62 -5.65 9.00
CA ILE A 125 3.20 -5.33 8.88
C ILE A 125 3.06 -4.23 7.84
N CYS A 126 2.34 -4.50 6.76
CA CYS A 126 2.02 -3.53 5.73
C CYS A 126 0.57 -3.06 5.89
N LEU A 127 0.38 -1.75 6.10
CA LEU A 127 -0.92 -1.09 6.13
C LEU A 127 -1.18 -0.50 4.75
N ASP A 128 -2.08 -1.14 3.99
CA ASP A 128 -2.40 -0.79 2.61
C ASP A 128 -3.71 -0.02 2.54
N ASP A 129 -3.66 1.23 2.05
CA ASP A 129 -4.81 2.16 1.96
C ASP A 129 -5.61 2.28 3.29
N ASN A 130 -4.91 2.22 4.43
CA ASN A 130 -5.53 2.20 5.75
C ASN A 130 -5.50 3.57 6.44
N ASP A 131 -5.95 4.59 5.72
CA ASP A 131 -5.92 5.98 6.17
C ASP A 131 -6.73 6.23 7.45
N ALA A 132 -7.77 5.43 7.71
CA ALA A 132 -8.58 5.50 8.92
C ALA A 132 -7.76 5.20 10.17
N ILE A 133 -6.93 4.17 10.15
CA ILE A 133 -6.00 3.80 11.24
C ILE A 133 -4.99 4.91 11.50
N LEU A 134 -4.47 5.54 10.48
CA LEU A 134 -3.50 6.64 10.63
C LEU A 134 -4.11 7.88 11.31
N ARG A 135 -5.43 8.06 11.19
CA ARG A 135 -6.16 9.15 11.84
C ARG A 135 -6.69 8.78 13.21
N ASP A 136 -6.86 7.51 13.51
CA ASP A 136 -7.33 7.05 14.83
C ASP A 136 -6.31 7.36 15.92
N LYS A 137 -6.79 7.87 17.07
CA LYS A 137 -5.95 8.28 18.18
C LYS A 137 -5.23 7.10 18.83
N THR A 138 -5.94 6.01 19.07
CA THR A 138 -5.40 4.83 19.76
C THR A 138 -4.46 4.04 18.86
N ALA A 139 -4.86 3.81 17.61
CA ALA A 139 -4.01 3.16 16.62
C ALA A 139 -2.73 3.96 16.37
N GLY A 140 -2.84 5.28 16.20
CA GLY A 140 -1.69 6.15 16.05
C GLY A 140 -0.74 6.07 17.24
N ALA A 141 -1.26 5.98 18.48
CA ALA A 141 -0.42 5.81 19.67
C ALA A 141 0.30 4.44 19.67
N LEU A 142 -0.37 3.36 19.27
CA LEU A 142 0.25 2.04 19.13
C LEU A 142 1.35 2.03 18.06
N LEU A 143 1.07 2.57 16.90
CA LEU A 143 2.05 2.68 15.80
C LEU A 143 3.25 3.52 16.21
N MET A 144 3.03 4.66 16.89
CA MET A 144 4.09 5.51 17.41
C MET A 144 5.00 4.77 18.39
N LYS A 145 4.44 3.90 19.23
CA LYS A 145 5.20 3.07 20.15
C LYS A 145 5.97 1.96 19.44
N ALA A 146 5.33 1.28 18.48
CA ALA A 146 5.95 0.22 17.69
C ALA A 146 7.15 0.74 16.87
N THR A 147 7.12 2.01 16.47
CA THR A 147 8.16 2.66 15.64
C THR A 147 9.16 3.51 16.43
N GLU A 148 9.16 3.46 17.76
CA GLU A 148 10.19 4.13 18.56
C GLU A 148 11.59 3.59 18.25
N GLN A 149 12.57 4.49 18.20
CA GLN A 149 13.99 4.13 17.99
C GLN A 149 14.64 3.67 19.31
N ARG A 150 14.14 2.57 19.86
CA ARG A 150 14.62 1.97 21.12
C ARG A 150 14.83 0.48 20.95
N ALA A 151 15.79 -0.07 21.68
CA ALA A 151 16.01 -1.52 21.69
C ALA A 151 14.83 -2.30 22.31
N VAL A 152 14.10 -1.68 23.23
CA VAL A 152 12.90 -2.26 23.85
C VAL A 152 11.73 -1.31 23.62
N LYS A 153 10.69 -1.79 22.98
CA LYS A 153 9.51 -1.01 22.58
C LYS A 153 8.26 -1.57 23.26
N PRO A 154 7.98 -1.25 24.53
CA PRO A 154 6.82 -1.76 25.21
C PRO A 154 5.55 -1.15 24.65
N ILE A 155 4.63 -1.98 24.27
CA ILE A 155 3.25 -1.63 23.89
C ILE A 155 2.31 -2.08 24.99
N SER A 156 1.40 -1.20 25.39
CA SER A 156 0.30 -1.54 26.26
C SER A 156 -1.02 -1.18 25.57
N TYR A 157 -1.89 -2.17 25.40
CA TYR A 157 -3.24 -1.98 24.89
C TYR A 157 -4.24 -2.42 25.95
N ILE A 158 -4.76 -1.47 26.71
CA ILE A 158 -5.67 -1.70 27.83
C ILE A 158 -6.96 -0.92 27.57
N LYS A 159 -8.01 -1.62 27.14
CA LYS A 159 -9.38 -1.11 27.05
C LYS A 159 -10.31 -2.14 27.71
N ALA A 160 -11.17 -1.73 28.62
CA ALA A 160 -11.94 -2.60 29.52
C ALA A 160 -12.55 -3.85 28.88
N ASN A 161 -13.23 -3.72 27.74
CA ASN A 161 -13.84 -4.87 27.05
C ASN A 161 -12.87 -5.56 26.07
N SER A 162 -12.09 -4.78 25.31
CA SER A 162 -11.17 -5.33 24.29
C SER A 162 -9.97 -6.05 24.90
N THR A 163 -9.56 -5.74 26.12
CA THR A 163 -8.44 -6.41 26.78
C THR A 163 -8.83 -7.84 27.16
N HIS A 164 -10.05 -8.05 27.62
CA HIS A 164 -10.53 -9.39 27.95
C HIS A 164 -10.63 -10.27 26.69
N GLU A 165 -11.17 -9.73 25.60
CA GLU A 165 -11.23 -10.43 24.31
C GLU A 165 -9.82 -10.80 23.81
N LEU A 166 -8.88 -9.86 23.80
CA LEU A 166 -7.50 -10.13 23.38
C LEU A 166 -6.81 -11.19 24.25
N GLN A 167 -7.05 -11.17 25.56
CA GLN A 167 -6.52 -12.18 26.49
C GLN A 167 -7.11 -13.57 26.24
N MET A 168 -8.39 -13.68 25.85
CA MET A 168 -8.98 -14.94 25.43
C MET A 168 -8.28 -15.55 24.20
N TYR A 169 -7.66 -14.71 23.35
CA TYR A 169 -6.86 -15.10 22.22
C TYR A 169 -5.36 -15.21 22.53
N GLY A 170 -4.99 -15.21 23.82
CA GLY A 170 -3.61 -15.32 24.25
C GLY A 170 -2.76 -14.06 24.01
N VAL A 171 -3.36 -12.93 23.65
CA VAL A 171 -2.65 -11.65 23.47
C VAL A 171 -2.43 -11.00 24.83
N GLU A 172 -1.18 -10.78 25.19
CA GLU A 172 -0.82 -10.09 26.42
C GLU A 172 -1.22 -8.60 26.33
N SER A 173 -1.67 -8.03 27.45
CA SER A 173 -2.03 -6.60 27.52
C SER A 173 -0.82 -5.67 27.41
N THR A 174 0.38 -6.19 27.68
CA THR A 174 1.64 -5.46 27.56
C THR A 174 2.71 -6.40 27.01
N PHE A 175 3.38 -6.00 25.93
CA PHE A 175 4.40 -6.78 25.26
C PHE A 175 5.42 -5.87 24.56
N ASN A 176 6.58 -6.41 24.24
CA ASN A 176 7.59 -5.69 23.45
C ASN A 176 7.39 -6.02 21.96
N VAL A 177 7.67 -5.05 21.08
CA VAL A 177 7.53 -5.20 19.63
C VAL A 177 8.86 -4.93 18.94
N ASN A 178 9.17 -5.81 18.00
CA ASN A 178 10.30 -5.66 17.08
C ASN A 178 9.87 -5.90 15.64
N THR A 179 8.77 -5.28 15.23
CA THR A 179 8.14 -5.43 13.90
C THR A 179 8.44 -4.22 13.05
N SER A 180 8.76 -4.44 11.78
CA SER A 180 8.84 -3.38 10.77
C SER A 180 7.44 -3.01 10.29
N ILE A 181 7.20 -1.71 10.06
CA ILE A 181 5.90 -1.21 9.63
C ILE A 181 6.05 -0.49 8.30
N ILE A 182 5.33 -0.97 7.29
CA ILE A 182 5.21 -0.32 5.99
C ILE A 182 3.81 0.28 5.89
N ILE A 183 3.72 1.53 5.47
CA ILE A 183 2.46 2.24 5.26
C ILE A 183 2.38 2.63 3.80
N LEU A 184 1.39 2.08 3.08
CA LEU A 184 1.06 2.47 1.72
C LEU A 184 -0.14 3.43 1.78
N THR A 185 0.03 4.63 1.26
CA THR A 185 -1.00 5.66 1.34
C THR A 185 -1.09 6.49 0.07
N ASN A 186 -2.28 7.04 -0.16
CA ASN A 186 -2.52 8.05 -1.17
C ASN A 186 -2.54 9.46 -0.55
N LEU A 187 -2.44 9.57 0.79
CA LEU A 187 -2.43 10.86 1.50
C LEU A 187 -1.13 11.60 1.29
N ASP A 188 -1.22 12.89 1.00
CA ASP A 188 -0.10 13.79 1.04
C ASP A 188 0.13 14.29 2.47
N MET A 189 0.78 13.47 3.30
CA MET A 189 1.02 13.80 4.71
C MET A 189 1.91 15.04 4.85
N GLU A 190 2.90 15.22 3.97
CA GLU A 190 3.80 16.38 4.03
C GLU A 190 3.06 17.69 3.72
N GLU A 191 2.21 17.67 2.70
CA GLU A 191 1.41 18.85 2.34
C GLU A 191 0.38 19.17 3.42
N ASP A 192 -0.31 18.17 3.97
CA ASP A 192 -1.25 18.35 5.08
C ASP A 192 -0.54 18.94 6.32
N ILE A 193 0.66 18.48 6.63
CA ILE A 193 1.51 19.01 7.71
C ILE A 193 1.90 20.47 7.39
N ARG A 194 2.33 20.75 6.17
CA ARG A 194 2.71 22.10 5.72
C ARG A 194 1.55 23.08 5.86
N ILE A 195 0.36 22.70 5.39
CA ILE A 195 -0.85 23.51 5.50
C ILE A 195 -1.24 23.73 6.97
N ALA A 196 -1.18 22.70 7.80
CA ALA A 196 -1.49 22.81 9.22
C ALA A 196 -0.53 23.72 9.96
N ASN A 197 0.77 23.68 9.65
CA ASN A 197 1.79 24.54 10.21
C ASN A 197 1.60 26.02 9.81
N GLN A 198 1.16 26.30 8.57
CA GLN A 198 0.79 27.64 8.16
C GLN A 198 -0.42 28.16 8.95
N LYS A 199 -1.50 27.37 9.04
CA LYS A 199 -2.70 27.73 9.80
C LYS A 199 -2.43 27.94 11.29
N GLN A 200 -1.48 27.20 11.86
CA GLN A 200 -1.08 27.37 13.25
C GLN A 200 -0.42 28.74 13.49
N LYS A 201 0.34 29.25 12.54
CA LYS A 201 0.90 30.64 12.61
C LYS A 201 -0.21 31.68 12.65
N ASP A 202 -1.34 31.40 12.04
CA ASP A 202 -2.53 32.26 12.03
C ASP A 202 -3.45 32.02 13.25
N GLY A 203 -2.99 31.25 14.27
CA GLY A 203 -3.72 30.98 15.51
C GLY A 203 -4.69 29.80 15.47
N THR A 204 -4.76 29.06 14.35
CA THR A 204 -5.60 27.86 14.26
C THR A 204 -4.92 26.65 14.91
N PRO A 205 -5.55 25.94 15.88
CA PRO A 205 -4.92 24.81 16.54
C PRO A 205 -4.69 23.66 15.56
N LYS A 206 -3.53 23.03 15.66
CA LYS A 206 -3.16 21.86 14.87
C LYS A 206 -3.95 20.63 15.29
N LYS A 207 -4.47 19.87 14.35
CA LYS A 207 -5.17 18.60 14.63
C LYS A 207 -4.18 17.55 15.15
N GLU A 208 -4.58 16.77 16.14
CA GLU A 208 -3.73 15.79 16.82
C GLU A 208 -3.10 14.76 15.88
N HIS A 209 -3.84 14.29 14.86
CA HIS A 209 -3.28 13.32 13.89
C HIS A 209 -2.16 13.92 13.04
N ILE A 210 -2.18 15.21 12.74
CA ILE A 210 -1.11 15.89 12.00
C ILE A 210 0.20 15.86 12.82
N SER A 211 0.13 16.13 14.12
CA SER A 211 1.32 16.06 14.99
C SER A 211 1.88 14.63 15.07
N ARG A 212 1.01 13.61 14.99
CA ARG A 212 1.47 12.22 14.91
C ARG A 212 2.14 11.92 13.56
N TRP A 213 1.60 12.41 12.46
CA TRP A 213 2.20 12.24 11.13
C TRP A 213 3.58 12.87 11.04
N GLU A 214 3.77 14.09 11.59
CA GLU A 214 5.11 14.69 11.71
C GLU A 214 6.08 13.78 12.45
N ALA A 215 5.62 13.22 13.57
CA ALA A 215 6.45 12.31 14.35
C ALA A 215 6.72 10.98 13.65
N PHE A 216 5.80 10.49 12.80
CA PHE A 216 6.03 9.32 11.97
C PHE A 216 7.08 9.59 10.88
N ILE A 217 6.90 10.66 10.12
CA ILE A 217 7.84 11.06 9.05
C ILE A 217 9.22 11.32 9.62
N SER A 218 9.32 11.95 10.79
CA SER A 218 10.62 12.24 11.42
C SER A 218 11.37 11.01 11.94
N ARG A 219 10.68 9.89 12.13
CA ARG A 219 11.26 8.63 12.65
C ARG A 219 11.53 7.61 11.57
N GLY A 220 10.92 7.75 10.43
CA GLY A 220 10.93 6.78 9.36
C GLY A 220 11.51 7.29 8.06
N LYS A 221 11.40 6.46 7.03
CA LYS A 221 11.67 6.85 5.64
C LYS A 221 10.31 7.15 4.98
N TYR A 222 10.15 8.37 4.47
CA TYR A 222 9.00 8.78 3.68
C TYR A 222 9.42 8.87 2.22
N ILE A 223 8.76 8.13 1.36
CA ILE A 223 9.05 8.09 -0.08
C ILE A 223 7.79 8.50 -0.83
N ASP A 224 7.89 9.57 -1.59
CA ASP A 224 6.88 9.95 -2.57
C ASP A 224 7.29 9.41 -3.94
N LEU A 225 6.43 8.61 -4.57
CA LEU A 225 6.67 8.05 -5.91
C LEU A 225 6.70 9.12 -7.03
N GLN A 226 6.57 10.39 -6.70
CA GLN A 226 6.69 11.53 -7.62
C GLN A 226 5.73 11.47 -8.84
N MET A 227 4.63 10.74 -8.70
CA MET A 227 3.61 10.63 -9.75
C MET A 227 2.51 11.68 -9.53
N ASN A 228 2.87 12.94 -9.73
CA ASN A 228 2.03 14.08 -9.34
C ASN A 228 1.06 14.54 -10.45
N SER A 229 1.09 13.91 -11.62
CA SER A 229 0.24 14.27 -12.76
C SER A 229 -0.26 13.05 -13.52
N PRO A 230 -1.34 13.21 -14.30
CA PRO A 230 -1.78 12.16 -15.22
C PRO A 230 -0.70 11.74 -16.22
N ARG A 231 0.24 12.64 -16.56
CA ARG A 231 1.34 12.36 -17.49
C ARG A 231 2.36 11.43 -16.83
N SER A 232 2.83 11.73 -15.62
CA SER A 232 3.79 10.88 -14.91
C SER A 232 3.22 9.50 -14.61
N ILE A 233 1.95 9.41 -14.22
CA ILE A 233 1.25 8.14 -14.03
C ILE A 233 1.22 7.34 -15.35
N ARG A 234 0.89 7.97 -16.48
CA ARG A 234 0.88 7.33 -17.79
C ARG A 234 2.24 6.78 -18.16
N VAL A 235 3.26 7.60 -18.09
CA VAL A 235 4.64 7.25 -18.46
C VAL A 235 5.11 6.03 -17.65
N TYR A 236 4.89 6.04 -16.35
CA TYR A 236 5.23 4.93 -15.48
C TYR A 236 4.42 3.65 -15.79
N CYS A 237 3.09 3.76 -15.94
CA CYS A 237 2.24 2.61 -16.26
C CYS A 237 2.64 1.97 -17.60
N GLU A 238 2.92 2.77 -18.63
CA GLU A 238 3.38 2.28 -19.93
C GLU A 238 4.72 1.56 -19.82
N HIS A 239 5.66 2.11 -19.05
CA HIS A 239 6.94 1.46 -18.77
C HIS A 239 6.74 0.10 -18.08
N LYS A 240 5.91 0.03 -17.04
CA LYS A 240 5.61 -1.23 -16.34
C LYS A 240 4.96 -2.26 -17.28
N ILE A 241 4.03 -1.84 -18.13
CA ILE A 241 3.37 -2.73 -19.09
C ILE A 241 4.37 -3.32 -20.08
N GLU A 242 5.33 -2.53 -20.53
CA GLU A 242 6.35 -2.97 -21.51
C GLU A 242 7.45 -3.80 -20.84
N SER A 243 8.01 -3.33 -19.71
CA SER A 243 9.16 -3.96 -19.04
C SER A 243 8.81 -5.33 -18.45
N VAL A 244 7.67 -5.45 -17.75
CA VAL A 244 7.22 -6.73 -17.16
C VAL A 244 6.23 -7.49 -18.04
N LYS A 245 5.97 -7.02 -19.28
CA LYS A 245 5.05 -7.64 -20.25
C LYS A 245 3.65 -7.86 -19.68
N MET A 246 3.19 -6.96 -18.84
CA MET A 246 2.00 -7.07 -18.01
C MET A 246 0.73 -7.46 -18.78
N LEU A 247 0.56 -7.02 -20.03
CA LEU A 247 -0.62 -7.33 -20.84
C LEU A 247 -0.38 -8.48 -21.83
N THR A 248 0.88 -8.75 -22.21
CA THR A 248 1.23 -9.78 -23.19
C THR A 248 1.61 -11.13 -22.57
N GLN A 249 1.82 -11.17 -21.26
CA GLN A 249 2.09 -12.37 -20.46
C GLN A 249 1.33 -12.30 -19.13
N SER A 250 0.05 -11.97 -19.19
CA SER A 250 -0.79 -11.69 -18.01
C SER A 250 -1.50 -12.92 -17.49
N ALA A 251 -1.08 -13.47 -16.37
CA ALA A 251 -1.81 -14.53 -15.68
C ALA A 251 -3.25 -14.13 -15.34
N TYR A 252 -3.49 -12.84 -15.03
CA TYR A 252 -4.82 -12.29 -14.80
C TYR A 252 -5.70 -12.40 -16.08
N LEU A 253 -5.20 -11.93 -17.23
CA LEU A 253 -5.95 -11.98 -18.49
C LEU A 253 -6.16 -13.44 -18.97
N GLU A 254 -5.16 -14.30 -18.82
CA GLU A 254 -5.29 -15.73 -19.14
C GLU A 254 -6.38 -16.39 -18.30
N ARG A 255 -6.39 -16.15 -16.99
CA ARG A 255 -7.42 -16.69 -16.11
C ARG A 255 -8.81 -16.11 -16.39
N THR A 256 -8.93 -14.83 -16.68
CA THR A 256 -10.23 -14.15 -16.80
C THR A 256 -10.78 -14.08 -18.22
N CYS A 257 -9.90 -14.11 -19.23
CA CYS A 257 -10.25 -13.93 -20.65
C CYS A 257 -9.77 -15.08 -21.55
N GLY A 258 -9.08 -16.07 -20.99
CA GLY A 258 -8.56 -17.23 -21.72
C GLY A 258 -7.27 -16.99 -22.51
N ARG A 259 -6.79 -15.75 -22.59
CA ARG A 259 -5.51 -15.39 -23.23
C ARG A 259 -5.02 -14.02 -22.81
N SER A 260 -3.76 -13.77 -23.03
CA SER A 260 -3.13 -12.44 -22.99
C SER A 260 -3.28 -11.68 -24.32
N LEU A 261 -2.90 -10.39 -24.34
CA LEU A 261 -2.83 -9.62 -25.59
C LEU A 261 -1.62 -10.06 -26.44
N THR A 262 -1.78 -10.00 -27.74
CA THR A 262 -0.65 -10.05 -28.68
C THR A 262 0.15 -8.74 -28.60
N LYS A 263 1.40 -8.74 -29.08
CA LYS A 263 2.23 -7.51 -29.18
C LYS A 263 1.53 -6.40 -29.95
N LYS A 264 0.80 -6.76 -31.03
CA LYS A 264 0.06 -5.79 -31.85
C LYS A 264 -1.10 -5.18 -31.05
N GLU A 265 -1.90 -6.01 -30.41
CA GLU A 265 -3.02 -5.55 -29.57
C GLU A 265 -2.53 -4.69 -28.39
N ASN A 266 -1.38 -5.04 -27.78
CA ASN A 266 -0.78 -4.21 -26.75
C ASN A 266 -0.42 -2.81 -27.27
N ALA A 267 0.20 -2.72 -28.44
CA ALA A 267 0.52 -1.43 -29.06
C ALA A 267 -0.76 -0.62 -29.39
N GLU A 268 -1.83 -1.28 -29.82
CA GLU A 268 -3.13 -0.65 -30.03
C GLU A 268 -3.75 -0.15 -28.73
N ALA A 269 -3.65 -0.91 -27.62
CA ALA A 269 -4.13 -0.52 -26.31
C ALA A 269 -3.41 0.75 -25.80
N LEU A 270 -2.08 0.77 -25.85
CA LEU A 270 -1.27 1.92 -25.46
C LEU A 270 -1.62 3.17 -26.30
N LYS A 271 -1.74 2.98 -27.63
CA LYS A 271 -2.14 4.08 -28.52
C LYS A 271 -3.51 4.63 -28.17
N TRP A 272 -4.48 3.76 -27.90
CA TRP A 272 -5.84 4.18 -27.55
C TRP A 272 -5.88 4.98 -26.24
N ILE A 273 -5.17 4.52 -25.20
CA ILE A 273 -5.05 5.24 -23.92
C ILE A 273 -4.44 6.62 -24.12
N ARG A 274 -3.32 6.73 -24.86
CA ARG A 274 -2.67 8.02 -25.15
C ARG A 274 -3.61 9.02 -25.83
N GLN A 275 -4.43 8.53 -26.76
CA GLN A 275 -5.40 9.36 -27.49
C GLN A 275 -6.59 9.81 -26.65
N ASN A 276 -6.95 9.05 -25.62
CA ASN A 276 -8.14 9.28 -24.83
C ASN A 276 -7.86 9.67 -23.36
N GLN A 277 -6.60 9.85 -22.97
CA GLN A 277 -6.20 10.10 -21.59
C GLN A 277 -6.99 11.23 -20.92
N SER A 278 -7.20 12.35 -21.60
CA SER A 278 -7.94 13.50 -21.09
C SER A 278 -9.45 13.29 -20.96
N ARG A 279 -9.96 12.18 -21.52
CA ARG A 279 -11.39 11.83 -21.52
C ARG A 279 -11.72 10.66 -20.60
N LEU A 280 -10.71 10.06 -19.96
CA LEU A 280 -10.95 8.95 -19.05
C LEU A 280 -11.78 9.42 -17.86
N SER A 281 -12.84 8.68 -17.55
CA SER A 281 -13.76 8.97 -16.44
C SER A 281 -13.10 8.79 -15.06
N ASN A 282 -12.10 7.94 -14.99
CA ASN A 282 -11.31 7.69 -13.78
C ASN A 282 -9.84 8.04 -14.01
N ALA A 283 -9.12 8.24 -12.92
CA ALA A 283 -7.67 8.39 -12.98
C ALA A 283 -7.04 7.20 -13.70
N LEU A 284 -6.07 7.49 -14.58
CA LEU A 284 -5.33 6.45 -15.27
C LEU A 284 -4.47 5.66 -14.28
N ASP A 285 -4.57 4.35 -14.33
CA ASP A 285 -3.80 3.41 -13.51
C ASP A 285 -3.60 2.07 -14.24
N LEU A 286 -2.83 1.14 -13.68
CA LEU A 286 -2.62 -0.19 -14.25
C LEU A 286 -3.92 -1.00 -14.38
N ARG A 287 -4.92 -0.76 -13.51
CA ARG A 287 -6.25 -1.41 -13.58
C ARG A 287 -7.01 -0.98 -14.82
N THR A 288 -6.87 0.28 -15.22
CA THR A 288 -7.46 0.84 -16.46
C THR A 288 -6.92 0.12 -17.70
N TYR A 289 -5.61 -0.14 -17.76
CA TYR A 289 -5.01 -0.92 -18.84
C TYR A 289 -5.51 -2.38 -18.86
N ASN A 290 -5.60 -3.04 -17.70
CA ASN A 290 -6.16 -4.38 -17.58
C ASN A 290 -7.64 -4.45 -18.03
N LYS A 291 -8.43 -3.45 -17.66
CA LYS A 291 -9.84 -3.34 -18.07
C LYS A 291 -9.96 -3.16 -19.59
N LEU A 292 -9.15 -2.28 -20.20
CA LEU A 292 -9.10 -2.12 -21.64
C LEU A 292 -8.69 -3.42 -22.35
N ALA A 293 -7.63 -4.08 -21.87
CA ALA A 293 -7.18 -5.36 -22.44
C ALA A 293 -8.27 -6.44 -22.39
N SER A 294 -8.99 -6.53 -21.28
CA SER A 294 -10.13 -7.45 -21.13
C SER A 294 -11.26 -7.14 -22.13
N ILE A 295 -11.53 -5.86 -22.38
CA ILE A 295 -12.53 -5.44 -23.38
C ILE A 295 -12.07 -5.81 -24.78
N MET A 296 -10.79 -5.58 -25.12
CA MET A 296 -10.21 -5.92 -26.42
C MET A 296 -10.29 -7.41 -26.72
N ILE A 297 -10.03 -8.25 -25.72
CA ILE A 297 -10.09 -9.72 -25.90
C ILE A 297 -11.53 -10.21 -26.11
N ARG A 298 -12.49 -9.63 -25.39
CA ARG A 298 -13.88 -10.12 -25.32
C ARG A 298 -14.81 -9.51 -26.35
N ARG A 299 -14.48 -8.40 -27.01
CA ARG A 299 -15.39 -7.64 -27.86
C ARG A 299 -14.81 -7.37 -29.24
N ALA A 300 -15.51 -7.78 -30.27
CA ALA A 300 -15.12 -7.51 -31.69
C ALA A 300 -15.06 -5.98 -31.94
N ASN A 301 -16.03 -5.22 -31.41
CA ASN A 301 -16.07 -3.74 -31.49
C ASN A 301 -15.53 -3.12 -30.21
N TRP A 302 -14.33 -3.52 -29.80
CA TRP A 302 -13.73 -3.16 -28.52
C TRP A 302 -13.61 -1.64 -28.32
N GLN A 303 -13.30 -0.87 -29.35
CA GLN A 303 -13.14 0.60 -29.26
C GLN A 303 -14.43 1.27 -28.73
N LYS A 304 -15.58 0.95 -29.35
CA LYS A 304 -16.87 1.48 -28.90
C LYS A 304 -17.21 1.02 -27.47
N SER A 305 -16.89 -0.24 -27.15
CA SER A 305 -17.11 -0.76 -25.80
C SER A 305 -16.19 -0.08 -24.75
N ALA A 306 -14.94 0.22 -25.13
CA ALA A 306 -14.00 0.95 -24.29
C ALA A 306 -14.44 2.40 -24.07
N GLU A 307 -14.93 3.10 -25.11
CA GLU A 307 -15.50 4.44 -24.97
C GLU A 307 -16.62 4.47 -23.94
N VAL A 308 -17.57 3.56 -24.03
CA VAL A 308 -18.70 3.48 -23.05
C VAL A 308 -18.23 3.13 -21.65
N SER A 309 -17.19 2.31 -21.50
CA SER A 309 -16.79 1.78 -20.19
C SER A 309 -15.71 2.60 -19.49
N LEU A 310 -14.95 3.42 -20.21
CA LEU A 310 -13.78 4.12 -19.71
C LEU A 310 -13.85 5.65 -19.90
N LEU A 311 -14.70 6.16 -20.81
CA LEU A 311 -14.80 7.60 -21.12
C LEU A 311 -16.14 8.22 -20.68
N SER A 312 -16.96 7.51 -19.94
CA SER A 312 -18.31 7.98 -19.49
C SER A 312 -18.24 8.86 -18.26
#